data_49d8a61ab728e58bfcf460436c47f51b
#
_entry.id   49d8a61ab728e58bfcf460436c47f51b
#
_cell.length_a   1.000
_cell.length_b   1.000
_cell.length_c   1.000
_cell.angle_alpha   90.00
_cell.angle_beta   90.00
_cell.angle_gamma   90.00
#
_symmetry.space_group_name_H-M   'P 1'
#
loop_
_entity.id
_entity.type
_entity.pdbx_description
1 polymer ?
#
loop_
_entity_poly.entity_id
_entity_poly.type
_entity_poly.pdbx_seq_one_letter_code
_entity_poly.pdbx_strand_id
1 'polypeptide(L)' 'MKNFAIIDMVSNKPLCIIPAVNGKSALNKFKMRLMSSGFYEIHKESGNWVLSSTYGAYFKAIETY' A
#
# COMPACT_ATOMS: atom_id res chain seq x y z
N MET A 1 -3.40 -6.54 16.16
CA MET A 1 -3.25 -5.78 14.90
C MET A 1 -1.82 -5.93 14.42
N LYS A 2 -1.63 -6.09 13.13
CA LYS A 2 -0.31 -6.25 12.53
C LYS A 2 0.23 -4.93 12.03
N ASN A 3 1.53 -4.87 11.79
CA ASN A 3 2.16 -3.68 11.21
C ASN A 3 2.55 -3.99 9.76
N PHE A 4 2.27 -3.05 8.86
CA PHE A 4 2.60 -3.18 7.45
C PHE A 4 3.47 -2.02 7.00
N ALA A 5 4.59 -2.35 6.36
CA ALA A 5 5.43 -1.35 5.72
C ALA A 5 4.87 -1.08 4.32
N ILE A 6 4.67 0.17 4.00
CA ILE A 6 4.24 0.59 2.67
C ILE A 6 5.49 0.90 1.86
N ILE A 7 5.73 0.13 0.81
CA ILE A 7 6.92 0.24 -0.02
C ILE A 7 6.53 0.88 -1.36
N ASP A 8 7.21 1.96 -1.72
CA ASP A 8 7.09 2.55 -3.05
C ASP A 8 7.88 1.68 -4.01
N MET A 9 7.17 0.95 -4.89
CA MET A 9 7.79 -0.01 -5.79
C MET A 9 8.52 0.67 -6.96
N VAL A 10 8.21 1.92 -7.24
CA VAL A 10 8.88 2.66 -8.31
C VAL A 10 10.29 3.05 -7.85
N SER A 11 10.41 3.60 -6.65
CA SER A 11 11.72 3.99 -6.09
C SER A 11 12.34 2.88 -5.24
N ASN A 12 11.57 1.85 -4.91
CA ASN A 12 11.98 0.74 -4.05
C ASN A 12 12.38 1.20 -2.65
N LYS A 13 11.60 2.14 -2.10
CA LYS A 13 11.86 2.70 -0.77
C LYS A 13 10.66 2.53 0.15
N PRO A 14 10.89 2.21 1.43
CA PRO A 14 9.81 2.19 2.40
C PRO A 14 9.38 3.63 2.72
N LEU A 15 8.08 3.86 2.81
CA LEU A 15 7.52 5.18 3.09
C LEU A 15 7.07 5.33 4.53
N CYS A 16 6.36 4.33 5.06
CA CYS A 16 5.80 4.40 6.40
C CYS A 16 5.36 3.02 6.85
N ILE A 17 5.00 2.92 8.12
CA ILE A 17 4.45 1.70 8.71
C ILE A 17 3.04 2.02 9.19
N ILE A 18 2.08 1.18 8.82
CA ILE A 18 0.67 1.37 9.15
C ILE A 18 0.16 0.13 9.88
N PRO A 19 -0.37 0.27 11.10
CA PRO A 19 -1.02 -0.84 11.78
C PRO A 19 -2.38 -1.12 11.15
N ALA A 20 -2.64 -2.40 10.87
CA ALA A 20 -3.88 -2.82 10.24
C ALA A 20 -4.09 -4.32 10.44
N VAL A 21 -5.30 -4.80 10.16
CA VAL A 21 -5.63 -6.21 10.30
C VAL A 21 -5.03 -7.05 9.16
N ASN A 22 -4.87 -6.45 7.98
CA ASN A 22 -4.26 -7.11 6.83
C ASN A 22 -3.68 -6.05 5.88
N GLY A 23 -3.00 -6.52 4.82
CA GLY A 23 -2.38 -5.62 3.86
C GLY A 23 -3.37 -4.75 3.10
N LYS A 24 -4.54 -5.29 2.79
CA LYS A 24 -5.59 -4.53 2.11
C LYS A 24 -6.03 -3.34 2.96
N SER A 25 -6.24 -3.58 4.25
CA SER A 25 -6.63 -2.53 5.19
C SER A 25 -5.54 -1.48 5.33
N ALA A 26 -4.27 -1.91 5.38
CA ALA A 26 -3.14 -0.99 5.46
C ALA A 26 -3.07 -0.08 4.24
N LEU A 27 -3.23 -0.66 3.03
CA LEU A 27 -3.22 0.12 1.80
C LEU A 27 -4.43 1.05 1.71
N ASN A 28 -5.58 0.62 2.23
CA ASN A 28 -6.76 1.47 2.26
C ASN A 28 -6.53 2.69 3.14
N LYS A 29 -5.90 2.52 4.29
CA LYS A 29 -5.53 3.63 5.17
C LYS A 29 -4.53 4.55 4.49
N PHE A 30 -3.56 3.99 3.80
CA PHE A 30 -2.57 4.77 3.06
C PHE A 30 -3.21 5.56 1.92
N LYS A 31 -4.10 4.89 1.16
CA LYS A 31 -4.84 5.52 0.07
C LYS A 31 -5.60 6.76 0.52
N MET A 32 -6.19 6.71 1.71
CA MET A 32 -6.96 7.83 2.24
C MET A 32 -6.09 9.05 2.57
N ARG A 33 -4.78 8.86 2.67
CA ARG A 33 -3.83 9.96 2.89
C ARG A 33 -3.40 10.62 1.58
N LEU A 34 -3.75 10.03 0.44
CA LEU A 34 -3.36 10.53 -0.87
C LEU A 34 -4.42 11.49 -1.40
N MET A 35 -3.98 12.57 -2.03
CA MET A 35 -4.90 13.60 -2.51
C MET A 35 -5.75 13.14 -3.69
N SER A 36 -5.26 12.20 -4.48
CA SER A 36 -5.94 11.72 -5.67
C SER A 36 -6.40 10.28 -5.50
N SER A 37 -6.99 9.97 -4.34
CA SER A 37 -7.34 8.59 -4.00
C SER A 37 -8.29 7.91 -4.97
N GLY A 38 -9.12 8.68 -5.70
CA GLY A 38 -10.04 8.11 -6.69
C GLY A 38 -9.36 7.47 -7.90
N PHE A 39 -8.07 7.73 -8.10
CA PHE A 39 -7.30 7.15 -9.20
C PHE A 39 -6.48 5.94 -8.79
N TYR A 40 -6.64 5.47 -7.57
CA TYR A 40 -5.88 4.34 -7.03
C TYR A 40 -6.77 3.12 -6.90
N GLU A 41 -6.18 1.96 -7.12
CA GLU A 41 -6.86 0.69 -7.05
C GLU A 41 -6.06 -0.27 -6.18
N ILE A 42 -6.74 -1.02 -5.31
CA ILE A 42 -6.12 -2.01 -4.44
C ILE A 42 -6.43 -3.38 -5.00
N HIS A 43 -5.41 -4.20 -5.24
CA HIS A 43 -5.59 -5.56 -5.71
C HIS A 43 -4.48 -6.46 -5.18
N LYS A 44 -4.60 -7.75 -5.39
CA LYS A 44 -3.62 -8.72 -4.89
C LYS A 44 -2.78 -9.25 -6.03
N GLU A 45 -1.46 -9.22 -5.86
CA GLU A 45 -0.51 -9.74 -6.84
C GLU A 45 0.51 -10.62 -6.13
N SER A 46 0.67 -11.85 -6.63
CA SER A 46 1.68 -12.78 -6.12
C SER A 46 1.63 -12.96 -4.61
N GLY A 47 0.42 -12.97 -4.05
CA GLY A 47 0.22 -13.14 -2.61
C GLY A 47 0.33 -11.89 -1.78
N ASN A 48 0.68 -10.75 -2.36
CA ASN A 48 0.79 -9.49 -1.64
C ASN A 48 -0.26 -8.48 -2.11
N TRP A 49 -0.73 -7.66 -1.17
CA TRP A 49 -1.64 -6.57 -1.52
C TRP A 49 -0.84 -5.40 -2.08
N VAL A 50 -1.33 -4.83 -3.18
CA VAL A 50 -0.69 -3.69 -3.85
C VAL A 50 -1.71 -2.60 -4.12
N LEU A 51 -1.21 -1.37 -4.19
CA LEU A 51 -1.99 -0.19 -4.54
C LEU A 51 -1.34 0.43 -5.76
N SER A 52 -2.10 0.56 -6.84
CA SER A 52 -1.58 1.13 -8.08
C SER A 52 -2.48 2.27 -8.55
N SER A 53 -1.93 3.16 -9.37
CA SER A 53 -2.67 4.26 -9.93
C SER A 53 -2.53 4.29 -11.46
N THR A 54 -3.43 5.06 -12.09
CA THR A 54 -3.35 5.28 -13.53
C THR A 54 -2.14 6.13 -13.92
N TYR A 55 -1.51 6.77 -12.95
CA TYR A 55 -0.32 7.61 -13.17
C TYR A 55 0.99 6.85 -13.03
N GLY A 56 0.94 5.56 -12.82
CA GLY A 56 2.15 4.74 -12.67
C GLY A 56 2.67 4.60 -11.26
N ALA A 57 2.00 5.16 -10.25
CA ALA A 57 2.38 4.93 -8.86
C ALA A 57 2.05 3.47 -8.49
N TYR A 58 2.95 2.86 -7.71
CA TYR A 58 2.82 1.46 -7.36
C TYR A 58 3.37 1.24 -5.96
N PHE A 59 2.52 0.79 -5.05
CA PHE A 59 2.88 0.58 -3.65
C PHE A 59 2.52 -0.83 -3.22
N LYS A 60 3.27 -1.35 -2.27
CA LYS A 60 3.09 -2.70 -1.76
C LYS A 60 3.04 -2.67 -0.25
N ALA A 61 2.16 -3.46 0.35
CA ALA A 61 2.09 -3.61 1.80
C ALA A 61 2.79 -4.90 2.21
N ILE A 62 3.81 -4.78 3.04
CA ILE A 62 4.59 -5.91 3.54
C ILE A 62 4.42 -5.99 5.05
N GLU A 63 3.99 -7.14 5.54
CA GLU A 63 3.86 -7.34 6.98
C GLU A 63 5.24 -7.28 7.64
N THR A 64 5.34 -6.52 8.74
CA THR A 64 6.58 -6.39 9.50
C THR A 64 6.38 -6.94 10.90
N TYR A 65 7.48 -7.09 11.62
CA TYR A 65 7.47 -7.58 12.99
C TYR A 65 7.69 -6.46 13.99
#